data_afdb944994e550b509e5a9f3426a1022
#
_entry.id   afdb944994e550b509e5a9f3426a1022
#
_cell.length_a   1.000
_cell.length_b   1.000
_cell.length_c   1.000
_cell.angle_alpha   90.00
_cell.angle_beta   90.00
_cell.angle_gamma   90.00
#
_symmetry.space_group_name_H-M   'P 1'
#
loop_
_entity.id
_entity.type
_entity.pdbx_description
1 polymer ?
#
loop_
_entity_poly.entity_id
_entity_poly.type
_entity_poly.pdbx_seq_one_letter_code
_entity_poly.pdbx_strand_id
1 'polypeptide(L)'
;TKFEHGGSGQYHLECDGRFLSCDAVLFNGDPNALARGLLGPEASAATASQATMPRSLSAHVMSFAAQVQGLPLAAHNVLFAADPDQEYQPLAQGAPQHDPTLYICAQDRFGSTTPSGQERFEVILNHPPSAATAVPSQKVREQCQTILLDHLTRHGLSFTPRPPPSTLTMTEDFAQMFPGSDGSLYGRSPHGMMAAFARPTARTKTKGLYLVGGGAHPGAGVPMATLSAKHAAAAILS
;
A
#
# COMPACT_ATOMS: atom_id res chain seq x y z
N THR A 1 1.92 4.20 -19.62
CA THR A 1 3.40 4.25 -19.74
C THR A 1 3.88 3.02 -20.46
N LYS A 2 4.75 3.20 -21.43
CA LYS A 2 5.35 2.10 -22.21
C LYS A 2 6.87 2.24 -22.17
N PHE A 3 7.57 1.11 -22.04
CA PHE A 3 9.03 1.02 -22.05
C PHE A 3 9.47 0.25 -23.29
N GLU A 4 10.43 0.79 -24.04
CA GLU A 4 11.01 0.17 -25.22
C GLU A 4 12.53 0.39 -25.28
N HIS A 5 13.24 -0.57 -25.84
CA HIS A 5 14.69 -0.47 -26.09
C HIS A 5 14.95 0.27 -27.40
N GLY A 6 15.68 1.38 -27.35
CA GLY A 6 16.13 2.11 -28.54
C GLY A 6 17.40 1.53 -29.15
N GLY A 7 17.53 1.62 -30.46
CA GLY A 7 18.65 1.03 -31.22
C GLY A 7 20.07 1.55 -30.94
N SER A 8 20.22 2.62 -30.12
CA SER A 8 21.50 3.26 -29.77
C SER A 8 21.99 2.97 -28.35
N GLY A 9 21.37 1.99 -27.66
CA GLY A 9 21.66 1.72 -26.25
C GLY A 9 20.87 2.61 -25.29
N GLN A 10 20.02 3.47 -25.81
CA GLN A 10 19.07 4.27 -25.04
C GLN A 10 17.74 3.54 -24.87
N TYR A 11 16.95 3.97 -23.88
CA TYR A 11 15.62 3.47 -23.63
C TYR A 11 14.59 4.56 -23.91
N HIS A 12 13.45 4.18 -24.42
CA HIS A 12 12.35 5.08 -24.71
C HIS A 12 11.18 4.79 -23.77
N LEU A 13 10.68 5.86 -23.16
CA LEU A 13 9.49 5.83 -22.33
C LEU A 13 8.40 6.66 -22.98
N GLU A 14 7.21 6.11 -23.10
CA GLU A 14 6.01 6.86 -23.39
C GLU A 14 5.22 7.04 -22.10
N CYS A 15 5.06 8.28 -21.66
CA CYS A 15 4.28 8.67 -20.48
C CYS A 15 3.27 9.74 -20.89
N ASP A 16 1.97 9.40 -20.85
CA ASP A 16 0.87 10.33 -21.17
C ASP A 16 1.06 11.03 -22.53
N GLY A 17 1.44 10.26 -23.55
CA GLY A 17 1.71 10.76 -24.90
C GLY A 17 3.02 11.55 -25.05
N ARG A 18 3.84 11.61 -24.02
CA ARG A 18 5.21 12.19 -24.09
C ARG A 18 6.25 11.11 -24.23
N PHE A 19 7.20 11.34 -25.10
CA PHE A 19 8.34 10.44 -25.35
C PHE A 19 9.57 10.98 -24.64
N LEU A 20 10.22 10.13 -23.87
CA LEU A 20 11.45 10.43 -23.14
C LEU A 20 12.51 9.43 -23.56
N SER A 21 13.72 9.91 -23.88
CA SER A 21 14.90 9.06 -24.09
C SER A 21 15.82 9.16 -22.88
N CYS A 22 16.36 8.02 -22.44
CA CYS A 22 17.22 7.95 -21.26
C CYS A 22 18.19 6.76 -21.37
N ASP A 23 19.26 6.80 -20.58
CA ASP A 23 20.29 5.75 -20.53
C ASP A 23 19.94 4.63 -19.55
N ALA A 24 19.05 4.91 -18.62
CA ALA A 24 18.54 3.96 -17.63
C ALA A 24 17.15 4.37 -17.13
N VAL A 25 16.35 3.36 -16.77
CA VAL A 25 15.02 3.54 -16.17
C VAL A 25 15.01 2.98 -14.76
N LEU A 26 14.64 3.82 -13.80
CA LEU A 26 14.46 3.42 -12.41
C LEU A 26 12.96 3.35 -12.09
N PHE A 27 12.44 2.14 -11.95
CA PHE A 27 11.03 1.90 -11.69
C PHE A 27 10.75 1.79 -10.19
N ASN A 28 9.98 2.74 -9.67
CA ASN A 28 9.55 2.79 -8.26
C ASN A 28 8.08 2.38 -8.05
N GLY A 29 7.45 1.80 -9.05
CA GLY A 29 6.12 1.21 -8.93
C GLY A 29 6.16 -0.20 -8.33
N ASP A 30 5.00 -0.81 -8.21
CA ASP A 30 4.95 -2.22 -7.78
C ASP A 30 5.54 -3.12 -8.88
N PRO A 31 6.53 -3.99 -8.57
CA PRO A 31 7.11 -4.90 -9.56
C PRO A 31 6.09 -5.82 -10.25
N ASN A 32 4.93 -6.06 -9.63
CA ASN A 32 3.85 -6.81 -10.26
C ASN A 32 3.24 -6.09 -11.48
N ALA A 33 3.34 -4.76 -11.54
CA ALA A 33 2.95 -4.00 -12.73
C ALA A 33 3.80 -4.39 -13.94
N LEU A 34 5.10 -4.61 -13.75
CA LEU A 34 6.00 -5.12 -14.79
C LEU A 34 5.62 -6.55 -15.17
N ALA A 35 5.52 -7.44 -14.18
CA ALA A 35 5.20 -8.86 -14.40
C ALA A 35 3.87 -9.05 -15.15
N ARG A 36 2.92 -8.13 -14.99
CA ARG A 36 1.61 -8.12 -15.69
C ARG A 36 1.66 -7.40 -17.05
N GLY A 37 2.81 -6.90 -17.46
CA GLY A 37 2.98 -6.24 -18.75
C GLY A 37 2.37 -4.85 -18.87
N LEU A 38 2.09 -4.16 -17.75
CA LEU A 38 1.47 -2.83 -17.77
C LEU A 38 2.37 -1.75 -18.40
N LEU A 39 3.68 -2.02 -18.50
CA LEU A 39 4.65 -1.15 -19.16
C LEU A 39 5.10 -1.69 -20.53
N GLY A 40 4.39 -2.65 -21.08
CA GLY A 40 4.70 -3.28 -22.36
C GLY A 40 5.49 -4.60 -22.22
N PRO A 41 5.61 -5.35 -23.33
CA PRO A 41 6.18 -6.69 -23.33
C PRO A 41 7.66 -6.73 -22.94
N GLU A 42 8.44 -5.74 -23.34
CA GLU A 42 9.87 -5.66 -23.00
C GLU A 42 10.10 -5.49 -21.49
N ALA A 43 9.26 -4.69 -20.83
CA ALA A 43 9.32 -4.50 -19.39
C ALA A 43 8.84 -5.73 -18.61
N SER A 44 7.96 -6.55 -19.19
CA SER A 44 7.40 -7.71 -18.49
C SER A 44 8.44 -8.79 -18.16
N ALA A 45 9.50 -8.88 -18.96
CA ALA A 45 10.62 -9.79 -18.71
C ALA A 45 11.48 -9.40 -17.49
N ALA A 46 11.36 -8.16 -17.02
CA ALA A 46 12.17 -7.63 -15.92
C ALA A 46 11.92 -8.36 -14.59
N THR A 47 10.68 -8.80 -14.36
CA THR A 47 10.26 -9.41 -13.09
C THR A 47 9.39 -10.63 -13.33
N ALA A 48 9.76 -11.75 -12.73
CA ALA A 48 8.94 -12.95 -12.77
C ALA A 48 7.71 -12.81 -11.84
N SER A 49 6.55 -13.29 -12.28
CA SER A 49 5.31 -13.23 -11.48
C SER A 49 5.44 -13.89 -10.11
N GLN A 50 6.20 -14.99 -10.01
CA GLN A 50 6.46 -15.68 -8.74
C GLN A 50 7.21 -14.80 -7.73
N ALA A 51 8.02 -13.86 -8.19
CA ALA A 51 8.77 -12.94 -7.32
C ALA A 51 7.87 -11.84 -6.71
N THR A 52 6.65 -11.67 -7.21
CA THR A 52 5.67 -10.67 -6.74
C THR A 52 4.54 -11.28 -5.92
N MET A 53 4.46 -12.60 -5.84
CA MET A 53 3.38 -13.35 -5.15
C MET A 53 3.89 -14.18 -3.97
N PRO A 54 3.04 -14.50 -2.98
CA PRO A 54 1.69 -13.97 -2.78
C PRO A 54 1.71 -12.49 -2.40
N ARG A 55 0.58 -11.79 -2.58
CA ARG A 55 0.45 -10.37 -2.22
C ARG A 55 0.37 -10.19 -0.71
N SER A 56 0.89 -9.07 -0.20
CA SER A 56 0.70 -8.66 1.19
C SER A 56 -0.73 -8.14 1.40
N LEU A 57 -1.09 -7.94 2.66
CA LEU A 57 -2.36 -7.30 2.99
C LEU A 57 -2.45 -5.89 2.40
N SER A 58 -3.67 -5.47 2.18
CA SER A 58 -4.13 -4.12 2.00
C SER A 58 -4.63 -3.55 3.33
N ALA A 59 -5.24 -2.38 3.27
CA ALA A 59 -5.95 -1.77 4.38
C ALA A 59 -7.18 -1.00 3.90
N HIS A 60 -8.11 -0.77 4.81
CA HIS A 60 -9.02 0.37 4.74
C HIS A 60 -8.48 1.47 5.66
N VAL A 61 -8.38 2.68 5.14
CA VAL A 61 -7.80 3.83 5.85
C VAL A 61 -8.82 4.95 5.85
N MET A 62 -9.20 5.42 7.04
CA MET A 62 -10.09 6.57 7.19
C MET A 62 -9.32 7.74 7.79
N SER A 63 -9.14 8.83 7.00
CA SER A 63 -8.40 10.03 7.40
C SER A 63 -9.34 11.22 7.50
N PHE A 64 -9.44 11.83 8.68
CA PHE A 64 -10.40 12.90 8.96
C PHE A 64 -9.95 13.82 10.09
N ALA A 65 -10.66 14.95 10.25
CA ALA A 65 -10.54 15.83 11.40
C ALA A 65 -11.86 15.89 12.18
N ALA A 66 -11.81 15.71 13.49
CA ALA A 66 -12.98 15.73 14.37
C ALA A 66 -12.58 16.03 15.82
N GLN A 67 -13.55 16.38 16.65
CA GLN A 67 -13.43 16.27 18.08
C GLN A 67 -13.72 14.82 18.50
N VAL A 68 -12.88 14.23 19.35
CA VAL A 68 -13.09 12.89 19.88
C VAL A 68 -13.63 12.95 21.30
N GLN A 69 -14.54 12.04 21.63
CA GLN A 69 -15.05 11.80 22.97
C GLN A 69 -14.92 10.32 23.31
N GLY A 70 -14.77 10.03 24.60
CA GLY A 70 -14.70 8.67 25.14
C GLY A 70 -13.32 8.34 25.70
N LEU A 71 -12.73 7.23 25.26
CA LEU A 71 -11.44 6.78 25.75
C LEU A 71 -10.32 7.83 25.56
N PRO A 72 -9.46 8.02 26.57
CA PRO A 72 -8.28 8.88 26.40
C PRO A 72 -7.33 8.26 25.39
N LEU A 73 -7.11 8.96 24.27
CA LEU A 73 -6.18 8.52 23.23
C LEU A 73 -4.78 9.06 23.48
N ALA A 74 -3.77 8.24 23.19
CA ALA A 74 -2.39 8.65 22.94
C ALA A 74 -2.21 9.04 21.46
N ALA A 75 -0.98 9.37 21.05
CA ALA A 75 -0.67 9.59 19.63
C ALA A 75 -0.91 8.32 18.80
N HIS A 76 -0.55 7.16 19.36
CA HIS A 76 -0.77 5.84 18.76
C HIS A 76 -1.62 4.98 19.66
N ASN A 77 -2.68 4.39 19.12
CA ASN A 77 -3.60 3.55 19.85
C ASN A 77 -3.91 2.30 19.03
N VAL A 78 -4.11 1.17 19.70
CA VAL A 78 -4.54 -0.07 19.06
C VAL A 78 -5.72 -0.62 19.84
N LEU A 79 -6.82 -0.85 19.15
CA LEU A 79 -7.98 -1.58 19.65
C LEU A 79 -7.88 -2.99 19.07
N PHE A 80 -7.48 -3.95 19.90
CA PHE A 80 -7.27 -5.32 19.44
C PHE A 80 -8.60 -6.05 19.20
N ALA A 81 -8.60 -6.93 18.20
CA ALA A 81 -9.61 -7.97 18.07
C ALA A 81 -9.67 -8.83 19.34
N ALA A 82 -10.86 -9.30 19.69
CA ALA A 82 -11.02 -10.18 20.85
C ALA A 82 -10.33 -11.55 20.66
N ASP A 83 -10.28 -12.02 19.42
CA ASP A 83 -9.65 -13.27 19.02
C ASP A 83 -8.80 -13.04 17.74
N PRO A 84 -7.45 -13.09 17.86
CA PRO A 84 -6.58 -12.90 16.71
C PRO A 84 -6.78 -13.92 15.58
N ASP A 85 -7.19 -15.15 15.88
CA ASP A 85 -7.43 -16.16 14.85
C ASP A 85 -8.64 -15.81 14.00
N GLN A 86 -9.68 -15.21 14.58
CA GLN A 86 -10.85 -14.71 13.86
C GLN A 86 -10.54 -13.45 13.02
N GLU A 87 -9.47 -12.76 13.32
CA GLU A 87 -8.97 -11.67 12.49
C GLU A 87 -8.16 -12.19 11.30
N TYR A 88 -7.12 -13.00 11.57
CA TYR A 88 -6.12 -13.33 10.56
C TYR A 88 -6.51 -14.49 9.65
N GLN A 89 -7.32 -15.46 10.10
CA GLN A 89 -7.76 -16.57 9.23
C GLN A 89 -8.59 -16.10 8.04
N PRO A 90 -9.64 -15.25 8.21
CA PRO A 90 -10.35 -14.70 7.06
C PRO A 90 -9.45 -13.91 6.10
N LEU A 91 -8.55 -13.07 6.62
CA LEU A 91 -7.61 -12.30 5.80
C LEU A 91 -6.72 -13.20 4.94
N ALA A 92 -6.23 -14.31 5.51
CA ALA A 92 -5.42 -15.29 4.79
C ALA A 92 -6.20 -16.00 3.67
N GLN A 93 -7.52 -16.06 3.80
CA GLN A 93 -8.44 -16.63 2.80
C GLN A 93 -8.99 -15.58 1.82
N GLY A 94 -8.54 -14.34 1.91
CA GLY A 94 -8.99 -13.24 1.06
C GLY A 94 -10.37 -12.69 1.44
N ALA A 95 -10.82 -12.93 2.68
CA ALA A 95 -12.11 -12.46 3.20
C ALA A 95 -11.90 -11.36 4.27
N PRO A 96 -12.83 -10.39 4.38
CA PRO A 96 -12.81 -9.41 5.46
C PRO A 96 -13.09 -10.08 6.82
N GLN A 97 -12.51 -9.56 7.87
CA GLN A 97 -12.73 -9.99 9.25
C GLN A 97 -13.99 -9.37 9.86
N HIS A 98 -14.58 -10.06 10.84
CA HIS A 98 -15.76 -9.57 11.58
C HIS A 98 -15.39 -8.62 12.73
N ASP A 99 -14.30 -8.90 13.42
CA ASP A 99 -13.80 -8.14 14.57
C ASP A 99 -12.34 -7.74 14.30
N PRO A 100 -12.11 -6.64 13.54
CA PRO A 100 -10.78 -6.22 13.15
C PRO A 100 -10.04 -5.55 14.32
N THR A 101 -8.75 -5.77 14.40
CA THR A 101 -7.86 -4.85 15.11
C THR A 101 -7.84 -3.50 14.38
N LEU A 102 -8.07 -2.41 15.12
CA LEU A 102 -7.99 -1.05 14.61
C LEU A 102 -6.76 -0.34 15.16
N TYR A 103 -5.97 0.24 14.26
CA TYR A 103 -4.95 1.21 14.64
C TYR A 103 -5.49 2.62 14.47
N ILE A 104 -5.28 3.48 15.48
CA ILE A 104 -5.70 4.87 15.45
C ILE A 104 -4.49 5.76 15.71
N CYS A 105 -4.14 6.57 14.74
CA CYS A 105 -3.16 7.65 14.88
C CYS A 105 -3.91 8.96 15.15
N ALA A 106 -3.69 9.54 16.33
CA ALA A 106 -4.12 10.90 16.68
C ALA A 106 -2.94 11.85 16.43
N GLN A 107 -2.85 12.35 15.20
CA GLN A 107 -1.64 13.03 14.70
C GLN A 107 -1.26 14.29 15.47
N ASP A 108 -2.21 14.97 16.05
CA ASP A 108 -1.96 16.21 16.79
C ASP A 108 -1.52 15.98 18.24
N ARG A 109 -1.43 14.70 18.67
CA ARG A 109 -1.01 14.29 20.03
C ARG A 109 0.44 13.84 20.15
N PHE A 110 1.26 14.07 19.11
CA PHE A 110 2.71 13.81 19.17
C PHE A 110 3.46 14.81 20.07
N GLY A 111 2.83 15.93 20.43
CA GLY A 111 3.36 16.93 21.33
C GLY A 111 2.96 16.70 22.78
N SER A 112 3.40 17.60 23.67
CA SER A 112 3.10 17.57 25.12
C SER A 112 1.72 18.13 25.49
N THR A 113 1.00 18.74 24.55
CA THR A 113 -0.30 19.39 24.80
C THR A 113 -1.41 18.61 24.10
N THR A 114 -2.48 18.28 24.83
CA THR A 114 -3.70 17.75 24.24
C THR A 114 -4.40 18.86 23.45
N PRO A 115 -4.76 18.62 22.19
CA PRO A 115 -5.51 19.59 21.40
C PRO A 115 -6.85 19.95 22.04
N SER A 116 -7.26 21.21 21.92
CA SER A 116 -8.50 21.73 22.51
C SER A 116 -9.65 21.88 21.51
N GLY A 117 -9.55 21.26 20.33
CA GLY A 117 -10.53 21.42 19.26
C GLY A 117 -10.62 20.18 18.38
N GLN A 118 -10.76 20.40 17.08
CA GLN A 118 -10.66 19.32 16.11
C GLN A 118 -9.21 18.83 16.00
N GLU A 119 -9.06 17.50 15.97
CA GLU A 119 -7.80 16.81 15.82
C GLU A 119 -7.83 15.98 14.53
N ARG A 120 -6.66 15.74 13.95
CA ARG A 120 -6.50 14.86 12.78
C ARG A 120 -6.33 13.41 13.23
N PHE A 121 -7.14 12.55 12.65
CA PHE A 121 -7.10 11.12 12.90
C PHE A 121 -6.85 10.35 11.62
N GLU A 122 -6.13 9.25 11.76
CA GLU A 122 -6.06 8.19 10.79
C GLU A 122 -6.43 6.87 11.47
N VAL A 123 -7.46 6.22 10.96
CA VAL A 123 -7.89 4.90 11.44
C VAL A 123 -7.61 3.87 10.37
N ILE A 124 -6.87 2.84 10.72
CA ILE A 124 -6.43 1.79 9.79
C ILE A 124 -6.90 0.44 10.29
N LEU A 125 -7.45 -0.35 9.40
CA LEU A 125 -7.69 -1.78 9.59
C LEU A 125 -7.13 -2.58 8.44
N ASN A 126 -6.64 -3.79 8.72
CA ASN A 126 -6.17 -4.70 7.71
C ASN A 126 -7.31 -5.13 6.78
N HIS A 127 -7.01 -5.30 5.49
CA HIS A 127 -7.94 -5.82 4.51
C HIS A 127 -7.20 -6.74 3.53
N PRO A 128 -7.83 -7.77 2.95
CA PRO A 128 -7.18 -8.56 1.92
C PRO A 128 -6.90 -7.73 0.68
N PRO A 129 -5.86 -8.06 -0.10
CA PRO A 129 -5.64 -7.47 -1.41
C PRO A 129 -6.79 -7.85 -2.35
N SER A 130 -7.08 -7.01 -3.32
CA SER A 130 -8.16 -7.23 -4.30
C SER A 130 -7.66 -6.93 -5.71
N ALA A 131 -7.78 -7.89 -6.60
CA ALA A 131 -7.52 -7.68 -8.02
C ALA A 131 -8.67 -6.93 -8.74
N ALA A 132 -9.74 -6.57 -8.02
CA ALA A 132 -10.82 -5.79 -8.57
C ALA A 132 -10.35 -4.38 -8.95
N THR A 133 -10.62 -3.98 -10.19
CA THR A 133 -10.25 -2.67 -10.72
C THR A 133 -11.40 -1.67 -10.67
N ALA A 134 -12.59 -2.12 -10.27
CA ALA A 134 -13.77 -1.28 -10.19
C ALA A 134 -13.74 -0.45 -8.91
N VAL A 135 -13.98 0.85 -9.04
CA VAL A 135 -14.15 1.75 -7.88
C VAL A 135 -15.36 1.29 -7.06
N PRO A 136 -15.23 1.14 -5.74
CA PRO A 136 -16.35 0.84 -4.87
C PRO A 136 -17.46 1.88 -5.05
N SER A 137 -18.70 1.43 -5.18
CA SER A 137 -19.82 2.34 -5.25
C SER A 137 -19.94 3.15 -3.95
N GLN A 138 -20.54 4.33 -4.04
CA GLN A 138 -20.80 5.18 -2.87
C GLN A 138 -21.52 4.40 -1.75
N LYS A 139 -22.48 3.56 -2.11
CA LYS A 139 -23.21 2.72 -1.15
C LYS A 139 -22.30 1.72 -0.42
N VAL A 140 -21.39 1.09 -1.12
CA VAL A 140 -20.40 0.16 -0.50
C VAL A 140 -19.49 0.92 0.45
N ARG A 141 -19.01 2.09 0.05
CA ARG A 141 -18.16 2.95 0.88
C ARG A 141 -18.88 3.39 2.16
N GLU A 142 -20.15 3.79 2.05
CA GLU A 142 -20.99 4.15 3.20
C GLU A 142 -21.20 2.99 4.17
N GLN A 143 -21.44 1.79 3.65
CA GLN A 143 -21.57 0.56 4.46
C GLN A 143 -20.28 0.24 5.21
N CYS A 144 -19.13 0.23 4.53
CA CYS A 144 -17.84 -0.04 5.16
C CYS A 144 -17.49 1.02 6.22
N GLN A 145 -17.74 2.28 5.94
CA GLN A 145 -17.54 3.35 6.91
C GLN A 145 -18.44 3.20 8.14
N THR A 146 -19.72 2.86 7.92
CA THR A 146 -20.66 2.66 9.03
C THR A 146 -20.19 1.53 9.94
N ILE A 147 -19.80 0.40 9.39
CA ILE A 147 -19.23 -0.73 10.14
C ILE A 147 -18.01 -0.30 10.96
N LEU A 148 -17.09 0.46 10.36
CA LEU A 148 -15.89 0.95 11.03
C LEU A 148 -16.22 1.90 12.19
N LEU A 149 -17.12 2.87 11.97
CA LEU A 149 -17.53 3.82 13.03
C LEU A 149 -18.32 3.14 14.15
N ASP A 150 -19.16 2.15 13.82
CA ASP A 150 -19.88 1.37 14.84
C ASP A 150 -18.91 0.53 15.68
N HIS A 151 -17.83 0.02 15.06
CA HIS A 151 -16.78 -0.69 15.78
C HIS A 151 -16.06 0.24 16.77
N LEU A 152 -15.67 1.46 16.33
CA LEU A 152 -15.08 2.48 17.20
C LEU A 152 -16.03 2.87 18.35
N THR A 153 -17.32 3.00 18.05
CA THR A 153 -18.35 3.32 19.06
C THR A 153 -18.49 2.21 20.11
N ARG A 154 -18.44 0.95 19.72
CA ARG A 154 -18.43 -0.19 20.67
C ARG A 154 -17.23 -0.17 21.63
N HIS A 155 -16.10 0.41 21.19
CA HIS A 155 -14.94 0.65 22.04
C HIS A 155 -15.01 1.99 22.81
N GLY A 156 -16.17 2.66 22.80
CA GLY A 156 -16.38 3.89 23.56
C GLY A 156 -15.82 5.16 22.92
N LEU A 157 -15.55 5.15 21.62
CA LEU A 157 -15.06 6.32 20.87
C LEU A 157 -16.17 6.91 19.99
N SER A 158 -16.33 8.23 20.01
CA SER A 158 -17.20 8.95 19.11
C SER A 158 -16.51 10.19 18.54
N PHE A 159 -16.89 10.59 17.32
CA PHE A 159 -16.25 11.67 16.59
C PHE A 159 -17.29 12.69 16.10
N THR A 160 -17.02 13.99 16.32
CA THR A 160 -17.89 15.09 15.93
C THR A 160 -17.10 16.16 15.17
N PRO A 161 -17.47 16.50 13.92
CA PRO A 161 -18.53 15.92 13.13
C PRO A 161 -18.27 14.45 12.79
N ARG A 162 -19.32 13.67 12.52
CA ARG A 162 -19.17 12.31 11.97
C ARG A 162 -18.41 12.37 10.65
N PRO A 163 -17.31 11.63 10.47
CA PRO A 163 -16.55 11.65 9.22
C PRO A 163 -17.43 11.27 8.03
N PRO A 164 -17.34 11.93 6.87
CA PRO A 164 -18.08 11.54 5.67
C PRO A 164 -17.46 10.32 4.98
N PRO A 165 -18.23 9.55 4.18
CA PRO A 165 -17.72 8.36 3.47
C PRO A 165 -16.51 8.64 2.55
N SER A 166 -16.37 9.86 2.06
CA SER A 166 -15.24 10.29 1.23
C SER A 166 -13.88 10.29 1.95
N THR A 167 -13.87 10.17 3.29
CA THR A 167 -12.63 10.05 4.08
C THR A 167 -12.07 8.64 4.13
N LEU A 168 -12.83 7.63 3.64
CA LEU A 168 -12.43 6.24 3.61
C LEU A 168 -11.73 5.92 2.29
N THR A 169 -10.47 5.53 2.34
CA THR A 169 -9.69 4.92 1.25
C THR A 169 -9.76 3.42 1.39
N MET A 170 -10.20 2.72 0.36
CA MET A 170 -10.39 1.27 0.34
C MET A 170 -9.30 0.56 -0.48
N THR A 171 -9.25 -0.76 -0.41
CA THR A 171 -8.29 -1.58 -1.17
C THR A 171 -8.30 -1.28 -2.66
N GLU A 172 -9.48 -1.09 -3.25
CA GLU A 172 -9.64 -0.80 -4.67
C GLU A 172 -9.14 0.61 -5.04
N ASP A 173 -9.25 1.58 -4.12
CA ASP A 173 -8.67 2.91 -4.32
C ASP A 173 -7.13 2.81 -4.37
N PHE A 174 -6.53 2.02 -3.47
CA PHE A 174 -5.09 1.75 -3.52
C PHE A 174 -4.67 1.03 -4.80
N ALA A 175 -5.47 0.06 -5.28
CA ALA A 175 -5.19 -0.64 -6.53
C ALA A 175 -5.22 0.30 -7.75
N GLN A 176 -6.04 1.34 -7.73
CA GLN A 176 -6.08 2.38 -8.78
C GLN A 176 -4.92 3.37 -8.67
N MET A 177 -4.62 3.84 -7.45
CA MET A 177 -3.49 4.74 -7.22
C MET A 177 -2.15 4.09 -7.58
N PHE A 178 -2.04 2.79 -7.38
CA PHE A 178 -0.81 2.01 -7.61
C PHE A 178 -1.11 0.81 -8.51
N PRO A 179 -1.18 1.00 -9.84
CA PRO A 179 -1.49 -0.06 -10.79
C PRO A 179 -0.57 -1.28 -10.65
N GLY A 180 -1.17 -2.45 -10.66
CA GLY A 180 -0.47 -3.73 -10.44
C GLY A 180 -0.29 -4.12 -8.98
N SER A 181 -0.58 -3.24 -8.02
CA SER A 181 -0.44 -3.55 -6.59
C SER A 181 -1.52 -4.51 -6.07
N ASP A 182 -2.66 -4.62 -6.74
CA ASP A 182 -3.88 -5.28 -6.23
C ASP A 182 -4.32 -4.71 -4.87
N GLY A 183 -4.04 -3.42 -4.63
CA GLY A 183 -4.26 -2.74 -3.36
C GLY A 183 -3.32 -3.15 -2.22
N SER A 184 -2.39 -4.06 -2.49
CA SER A 184 -1.39 -4.50 -1.51
C SER A 184 -0.43 -3.37 -1.15
N LEU A 185 -0.25 -3.10 0.16
CA LEU A 185 0.55 -1.97 0.62
C LEU A 185 2.06 -2.26 0.65
N TYR A 186 2.43 -3.54 0.74
CA TYR A 186 3.82 -3.95 0.95
C TYR A 186 4.36 -4.83 -0.19
N GLY A 187 3.66 -4.87 -1.33
CA GLY A 187 4.04 -5.69 -2.47
C GLY A 187 3.89 -7.19 -2.18
N ARG A 188 4.95 -7.97 -2.36
CA ARG A 188 4.97 -9.38 -1.97
C ARG A 188 4.80 -9.52 -0.46
N SER A 189 4.04 -10.54 -0.03
CA SER A 189 3.85 -10.87 1.39
C SER A 189 5.20 -11.12 2.08
N PRO A 190 5.40 -10.58 3.30
CA PRO A 190 6.60 -10.82 4.10
C PRO A 190 6.58 -12.18 4.82
N HIS A 191 5.51 -12.97 4.70
CA HIS A 191 5.39 -14.24 5.40
C HIS A 191 6.41 -15.28 4.90
N GLY A 192 7.03 -15.96 5.86
CA GLY A 192 8.02 -17.00 5.62
C GLY A 192 9.46 -16.49 5.78
N MET A 193 10.32 -17.36 6.30
CA MET A 193 11.72 -17.06 6.63
C MET A 193 12.54 -16.54 5.44
N MET A 194 12.23 -16.97 4.22
CA MET A 194 12.92 -16.57 2.99
C MET A 194 12.18 -15.48 2.19
N ALA A 195 11.10 -14.92 2.72
CA ALA A 195 10.24 -14.00 1.97
C ALA A 195 10.98 -12.74 1.47
N ALA A 196 11.88 -12.19 2.29
CA ALA A 196 12.68 -11.01 1.91
C ALA A 196 13.60 -11.30 0.71
N PHE A 197 14.21 -12.50 0.66
CA PHE A 197 15.10 -12.90 -0.44
C PHE A 197 14.34 -13.29 -1.72
N ALA A 198 13.06 -13.55 -1.63
CA ALA A 198 12.22 -13.85 -2.79
C ALA A 198 11.72 -12.59 -3.52
N ARG A 199 11.95 -11.39 -2.97
CA ARG A 199 11.60 -10.13 -3.63
C ARG A 199 12.53 -9.86 -4.81
N PRO A 200 12.03 -9.18 -5.87
CA PRO A 200 12.87 -8.78 -7.00
C PRO A 200 14.01 -7.87 -6.54
N THR A 201 15.20 -8.09 -7.07
CA THR A 201 16.39 -7.26 -6.79
C THR A 201 16.38 -5.97 -7.61
N ALA A 202 17.28 -5.03 -7.27
CA ALA A 202 17.44 -3.78 -8.00
C ALA A 202 17.79 -4.01 -9.49
N ARG A 203 18.68 -4.96 -9.80
CA ARG A 203 18.96 -5.38 -11.20
C ARG A 203 17.85 -6.30 -11.67
N THR A 204 17.26 -5.97 -12.82
CA THR A 204 16.28 -6.82 -13.50
C THR A 204 16.93 -7.65 -14.59
N LYS A 205 16.15 -8.55 -15.20
CA LYS A 205 16.57 -9.28 -16.41
C LYS A 205 16.56 -8.40 -17.66
N THR A 206 15.84 -7.28 -17.64
CA THR A 206 15.79 -6.31 -18.73
C THR A 206 16.90 -5.28 -18.53
N LYS A 207 17.86 -5.26 -19.45
CA LYS A 207 18.99 -4.32 -19.38
C LYS A 207 18.46 -2.88 -19.34
N GLY A 208 19.08 -2.03 -18.51
CA GLY A 208 18.73 -0.63 -18.33
C GLY A 208 17.45 -0.36 -17.54
N LEU A 209 16.72 -1.40 -17.13
CA LEU A 209 15.55 -1.27 -16.25
C LEU A 209 15.90 -1.78 -14.85
N TYR A 210 15.79 -0.91 -13.87
CA TYR A 210 16.12 -1.15 -12.47
C TYR A 210 14.91 -0.98 -11.57
N LEU A 211 14.88 -1.68 -10.44
CA LEU A 211 13.81 -1.60 -9.44
C LEU A 211 14.28 -0.86 -8.18
N VAL A 212 13.36 -0.10 -7.61
CA VAL A 212 13.55 0.60 -6.34
C VAL A 212 12.22 0.64 -5.56
N GLY A 213 12.31 0.91 -4.27
CA GLY A 213 11.13 1.09 -3.41
C GLY A 213 10.75 -0.16 -2.61
N GLY A 214 9.63 -0.09 -1.92
CA GLY A 214 9.17 -1.13 -0.99
C GLY A 214 8.77 -2.46 -1.64
N GLY A 215 8.52 -2.49 -2.94
CA GLY A 215 8.26 -3.72 -3.71
C GLY A 215 9.50 -4.51 -4.05
N ALA A 216 10.68 -3.85 -4.08
CA ALA A 216 11.99 -4.45 -4.37
C ALA A 216 12.68 -4.94 -3.10
N HIS A 217 13.72 -5.80 -3.26
CA HIS A 217 14.59 -6.19 -2.15
C HIS A 217 15.30 -4.95 -1.55
N PRO A 218 15.42 -4.82 -0.21
CA PRO A 218 15.10 -5.81 0.82
C PRO A 218 13.63 -5.83 1.27
N GLY A 219 12.79 -4.85 0.89
CA GLY A 219 11.39 -4.91 1.19
C GLY A 219 10.72 -3.58 1.53
N ALA A 220 9.56 -3.65 2.17
CA ALA A 220 8.74 -2.52 2.54
C ALA A 220 9.22 -1.84 3.83
N GLY A 221 8.76 -0.60 4.03
CA GLY A 221 9.15 0.29 5.12
C GLY A 221 10.25 1.27 4.69
N VAL A 222 10.22 2.48 5.26
CA VAL A 222 11.11 3.59 4.86
C VAL A 222 12.60 3.20 4.87
N PRO A 223 13.14 2.54 5.92
CA PRO A 223 14.55 2.15 5.92
C PRO A 223 14.89 1.16 4.79
N MET A 224 14.02 0.19 4.53
CA MET A 224 14.24 -0.84 3.52
C MET A 224 14.10 -0.27 2.10
N ALA A 225 13.11 0.60 1.87
CA ALA A 225 12.95 1.31 0.60
C ALA A 225 14.17 2.20 0.30
N THR A 226 14.71 2.90 1.31
CA THR A 226 15.94 3.69 1.16
C THR A 226 17.15 2.80 0.84
N LEU A 227 17.26 1.64 1.48
CA LEU A 227 18.32 0.68 1.17
C LEU A 227 18.19 0.11 -0.24
N SER A 228 16.97 -0.13 -0.72
CA SER A 228 16.74 -0.53 -2.12
C SER A 228 17.24 0.54 -3.10
N ALA A 229 17.06 1.82 -2.77
CA ALA A 229 17.57 2.93 -3.59
C ALA A 229 19.11 2.93 -3.67
N LYS A 230 19.79 2.65 -2.56
CA LYS A 230 21.26 2.46 -2.55
C LYS A 230 21.69 1.31 -3.45
N HIS A 231 20.98 0.17 -3.42
CA HIS A 231 21.27 -0.98 -4.30
C HIS A 231 21.04 -0.62 -5.78
N ALA A 232 19.96 0.10 -6.09
CA ALA A 232 19.67 0.53 -7.45
C ALA A 232 20.71 1.52 -7.98
N ALA A 233 21.12 2.52 -7.19
CA ALA A 233 22.17 3.46 -7.55
C ALA A 233 23.50 2.74 -7.82
N ALA A 234 23.91 1.82 -6.94
CA ALA A 234 25.12 1.02 -7.15
C ALA A 234 25.03 0.16 -8.43
N ALA A 235 23.84 -0.36 -8.73
CA ALA A 235 23.61 -1.18 -9.93
C ALA A 235 23.66 -0.38 -11.25
N ILE A 236 23.27 0.91 -11.22
CA ILE A 236 23.32 1.81 -12.39
C ILE A 236 24.75 2.31 -12.64
N LEU A 237 25.51 2.59 -11.58
CA LEU A 237 26.84 3.20 -11.67
C LEU A 237 27.98 2.19 -11.85
N SER A 238 27.69 0.88 -11.80
CA SER A 238 28.66 -0.21 -12.04
C SER A 238 28.55 -0.76 -13.44
#